data_dda84e2fa6d7c721807f5d94867d376b
#
_entry.id   dda84e2fa6d7c721807f5d94867d376b
#
_cell.length_a   1.000
_cell.length_b   1.000
_cell.length_c   1.000
_cell.angle_alpha   90.00
_cell.angle_beta   90.00
_cell.angle_gamma   90.00
#
_symmetry.space_group_name_H-M   'P 1'
#
loop_
_entity.id
_entity.type
_entity.pdbx_description
1 polymer ?
#
loop_
_entity_poly.entity_id
_entity_poly.type
_entity_poly.pdbx_seq_one_letter_code
_entity_poly.pdbx_strand_id
1 'polypeptide(L)'
;MDTRIAIAQINASSDPQQNLRTAARMAAEAAQKQAHLLMLPEYTMTYPDHRLPDGVPFPGGQPLDGPFVSGLRELAATHRLWITCGVIEQTPDDPRPYNTTVVISDQGELVASHRKCQLYDAFSYHESDHFRPGMSRFTPIQTPFGTLGLIVCYELRYPELARLQAIEGAEFLLVTAAFVCGKQKAQQWHTLLAARAVENGCFVLGCNHVKPKVFLGESSAYAPDGQTIMECGDTPELMVVTCDRSQIGAVRESCPVLRQRREDLYSLK
;
A
#
# COMPACT_ATOMS: atom_id res chain seq x y z
N MET A 1 -0.40 13.12 -19.11
CA MET A 1 0.67 13.55 -18.17
C MET A 1 1.18 12.32 -17.44
N ASP A 2 2.48 12.17 -17.41
CA ASP A 2 3.12 11.04 -16.73
C ASP A 2 3.07 11.23 -15.23
N THR A 3 2.67 10.18 -14.51
CA THR A 3 2.69 10.14 -13.06
C THR A 3 3.95 9.40 -12.60
N ARG A 4 4.75 10.03 -11.74
CA ARG A 4 5.99 9.45 -11.20
C ARG A 4 5.75 9.05 -9.75
N ILE A 5 5.90 7.76 -9.46
CA ILE A 5 5.66 7.20 -8.13
C ILE A 5 6.95 6.55 -7.64
N ALA A 6 7.42 6.97 -6.47
CA ALA A 6 8.55 6.37 -5.79
C ALA A 6 8.05 5.24 -4.88
N ILE A 7 8.64 4.07 -5.02
CA ILE A 7 8.37 2.88 -4.20
C ILE A 7 9.61 2.63 -3.34
N ALA A 8 9.47 2.76 -2.03
CA ALA A 8 10.55 2.54 -1.07
C ALA A 8 10.45 1.15 -0.44
N GLN A 9 11.23 0.21 -0.97
CA GLN A 9 11.43 -1.08 -0.34
C GLN A 9 12.38 -0.93 0.85
N ILE A 10 11.88 -1.09 2.06
CA ILE A 10 12.64 -0.85 3.30
C ILE A 10 12.56 -2.05 4.24
N ASN A 11 13.39 -2.02 5.30
CA ASN A 11 13.30 -2.90 6.45
C ASN A 11 12.98 -2.04 7.69
N ALA A 12 11.74 -2.03 8.14
CA ALA A 12 11.37 -1.33 9.36
C ALA A 12 11.89 -2.07 10.60
N SER A 13 12.29 -1.28 11.60
CA SER A 13 12.69 -1.75 12.94
C SER A 13 11.54 -1.60 13.93
N SER A 14 11.78 -2.00 15.17
CA SER A 14 10.88 -1.78 16.30
C SER A 14 10.89 -0.33 16.84
N ASP A 15 11.81 0.52 16.38
CA ASP A 15 11.94 1.93 16.79
C ASP A 15 11.24 2.87 15.77
N PRO A 16 10.09 3.49 16.12
CA PRO A 16 9.39 4.42 15.23
C PRO A 16 10.25 5.64 14.85
N GLN A 17 11.14 6.11 15.72
CA GLN A 17 11.99 7.25 15.40
C GLN A 17 13.04 6.91 14.34
N GLN A 18 13.63 5.71 14.44
CA GLN A 18 14.55 5.22 13.41
C GLN A 18 13.82 5.07 12.07
N ASN A 19 12.60 4.54 12.10
CA ASN A 19 11.80 4.36 10.88
C ASN A 19 11.38 5.70 10.26
N LEU A 20 11.07 6.72 11.09
CA LEU A 20 10.81 8.07 10.60
C LEU A 20 12.06 8.70 9.95
N ARG A 21 13.26 8.48 10.51
CA ARG A 21 14.52 8.89 9.85
C ARG A 21 14.73 8.19 8.50
N THR A 22 14.34 6.91 8.41
CA THR A 22 14.38 6.17 7.13
C THR A 22 13.38 6.78 6.14
N ALA A 23 12.15 7.05 6.57
CA ALA A 23 11.15 7.72 5.74
C ALA A 23 11.62 9.11 5.25
N ALA A 24 12.31 9.88 6.10
CA ALA A 24 12.88 11.19 5.74
C ALA A 24 13.94 11.07 4.62
N ARG A 25 14.82 10.07 4.71
CA ARG A 25 15.81 9.80 3.66
C ARG A 25 15.13 9.41 2.35
N MET A 26 14.10 8.53 2.41
CA MET A 26 13.35 8.11 1.22
C MET A 26 12.58 9.28 0.59
N ALA A 27 11.99 10.17 1.42
CA ALA A 27 11.28 11.35 0.94
C ALA A 27 12.23 12.34 0.23
N ALA A 28 13.40 12.61 0.80
CA ALA A 28 14.41 13.44 0.16
C ALA A 28 14.89 12.88 -1.19
N GLU A 29 15.14 11.57 -1.25
CA GLU A 29 15.55 10.89 -2.48
C GLU A 29 14.42 10.87 -3.53
N ALA A 30 13.17 10.60 -3.14
CA ALA A 30 12.01 10.64 -4.01
C ALA A 30 11.80 12.03 -4.62
N ALA A 31 11.92 13.08 -3.80
CA ALA A 31 11.82 14.47 -4.26
C ALA A 31 12.94 14.84 -5.25
N GLN A 32 14.19 14.45 -5.01
CA GLN A 32 15.30 14.64 -5.96
C GLN A 32 15.04 13.95 -7.29
N LYS A 33 14.37 12.79 -7.27
CA LYS A 33 13.93 12.04 -8.45
C LYS A 33 12.62 12.56 -9.03
N GLN A 34 12.10 13.69 -8.55
CA GLN A 34 10.87 14.33 -9.01
C GLN A 34 9.63 13.42 -8.96
N ALA A 35 9.50 12.58 -7.94
CA ALA A 35 8.31 11.79 -7.73
C ALA A 35 7.14 12.68 -7.25
N HIS A 36 5.92 12.35 -7.66
CA HIS A 36 4.70 12.98 -7.17
C HIS A 36 4.23 12.35 -5.85
N LEU A 37 4.49 11.06 -5.69
CA LEU A 37 4.09 10.24 -4.54
C LEU A 37 5.24 9.36 -4.09
N LEU A 38 5.45 9.24 -2.78
CA LEU A 38 6.27 8.23 -2.13
C LEU A 38 5.36 7.16 -1.50
N MET A 39 5.59 5.91 -1.85
CA MET A 39 4.99 4.76 -1.19
C MET A 39 5.97 4.18 -0.17
N LEU A 40 5.50 4.06 1.07
CA LEU A 40 6.15 3.32 2.15
C LEU A 40 5.28 2.09 2.49
N PRO A 41 5.88 0.93 2.84
CA PRO A 41 5.13 -0.32 3.00
C PRO A 41 4.23 -0.34 4.24
N GLU A 42 3.46 -1.44 4.40
CA GLU A 42 2.72 -1.80 5.61
C GLU A 42 3.67 -1.83 6.82
N TYR A 43 3.22 -1.50 8.03
CA TYR A 43 4.07 -1.54 9.26
C TYR A 43 5.34 -0.67 9.23
N THR A 44 5.42 0.33 8.37
CA THR A 44 6.60 1.24 8.33
C THR A 44 6.85 1.92 9.67
N MET A 45 5.78 2.24 10.42
CA MET A 45 5.91 2.91 11.72
C MET A 45 6.71 2.08 12.72
N THR A 46 6.42 0.79 12.83
CA THR A 46 7.11 -0.13 13.73
C THR A 46 6.85 -1.57 13.33
N TYR A 47 7.84 -2.43 13.50
CA TYR A 47 7.69 -3.87 13.39
C TYR A 47 8.50 -4.58 14.48
N PRO A 48 7.91 -5.48 15.29
CA PRO A 48 8.60 -6.14 16.38
C PRO A 48 9.71 -7.07 15.87
N ASP A 49 10.81 -7.15 16.64
CA ASP A 49 11.97 -7.96 16.27
C ASP A 49 11.73 -9.46 16.39
N HIS A 50 10.67 -9.85 17.09
CA HIS A 50 10.27 -11.24 17.31
C HIS A 50 8.76 -11.41 17.13
N ARG A 51 8.35 -12.66 16.88
CA ARG A 51 6.91 -13.00 16.80
C ARG A 51 6.23 -12.71 18.14
N LEU A 52 5.11 -12.02 18.06
CA LEU A 52 4.25 -11.77 19.22
C LEU A 52 3.55 -13.05 19.65
N PRO A 53 3.37 -13.28 20.97
CA PRO A 53 2.48 -14.32 21.46
C PRO A 53 1.03 -14.08 21.02
N ASP A 54 0.28 -15.16 20.84
CA ASP A 54 -1.14 -15.08 20.45
C ASP A 54 -1.94 -14.28 21.50
N GLY A 55 -2.87 -13.45 21.06
CA GLY A 55 -3.70 -12.58 21.91
C GLY A 55 -3.01 -11.33 22.46
N VAL A 56 -1.73 -11.10 22.14
CA VAL A 56 -1.02 -9.88 22.55
C VAL A 56 -1.25 -8.77 21.52
N PRO A 57 -1.80 -7.61 21.90
CA PRO A 57 -1.97 -6.48 20.99
C PRO A 57 -0.65 -6.05 20.34
N PHE A 58 -0.71 -5.61 19.09
CA PHE A 58 0.49 -5.15 18.38
C PHE A 58 1.07 -3.90 19.06
N PRO A 59 2.39 -3.88 19.37
CA PRO A 59 2.98 -2.81 20.15
C PRO A 59 3.26 -1.56 19.33
N GLY A 60 3.46 -0.43 20.03
CA GLY A 60 3.96 0.81 19.45
C GLY A 60 2.92 1.62 18.67
N GLY A 61 1.62 1.30 18.83
CA GLY A 61 0.54 2.06 18.22
C GLY A 61 0.49 3.51 18.70
N GLN A 62 0.12 4.43 17.81
CA GLN A 62 -0.08 5.84 18.09
C GLN A 62 -1.40 6.32 17.45
N PRO A 63 -2.06 7.35 17.98
CA PRO A 63 -3.18 7.97 17.27
C PRO A 63 -2.71 8.61 15.96
N LEU A 64 -3.62 8.84 15.01
CA LEU A 64 -3.27 9.41 13.69
C LEU A 64 -2.76 10.87 13.75
N ASP A 65 -2.95 11.56 14.86
CA ASP A 65 -2.34 12.87 15.17
C ASP A 65 -1.07 12.75 16.02
N GLY A 66 -0.59 11.53 16.24
CA GLY A 66 0.60 11.21 17.02
C GLY A 66 1.92 11.59 16.32
N PRO A 67 3.06 11.46 17.04
CA PRO A 67 4.35 11.97 16.57
C PRO A 67 4.82 11.37 15.24
N PHE A 68 4.54 10.09 14.96
CA PHE A 68 5.00 9.47 13.72
C PHE A 68 4.28 10.05 12.48
N VAL A 69 2.95 10.12 12.52
CA VAL A 69 2.16 10.70 11.42
C VAL A 69 2.42 12.20 11.29
N SER A 70 2.59 12.92 12.40
CA SER A 70 3.00 14.33 12.38
C SER A 70 4.35 14.52 11.67
N GLY A 71 5.33 13.68 11.95
CA GLY A 71 6.62 13.70 11.24
C GLY A 71 6.47 13.42 9.74
N LEU A 72 5.62 12.45 9.33
CA LEU A 72 5.33 12.20 7.91
C LEU A 72 4.68 13.42 7.24
N ARG A 73 3.77 14.12 7.92
CA ARG A 73 3.13 15.35 7.42
C ARG A 73 4.13 16.47 7.20
N GLU A 74 5.09 16.65 8.12
CA GLU A 74 6.19 17.59 7.95
C GLU A 74 7.09 17.24 6.76
N LEU A 75 7.41 15.94 6.56
CA LEU A 75 8.19 15.49 5.41
C LEU A 75 7.45 15.76 4.10
N ALA A 76 6.16 15.44 4.03
CA ALA A 76 5.32 15.67 2.86
C ALA A 76 5.30 17.15 2.46
N ALA A 77 5.06 18.06 3.42
CA ALA A 77 5.06 19.51 3.19
C ALA A 77 6.46 20.05 2.80
N THR A 78 7.51 19.59 3.50
CA THR A 78 8.91 20.03 3.24
C THR A 78 9.35 19.67 1.82
N HIS A 79 9.03 18.47 1.36
CA HIS A 79 9.46 17.96 0.06
C HIS A 79 8.43 18.20 -1.06
N ARG A 80 7.25 18.75 -0.74
CA ARG A 80 6.10 18.89 -1.66
C ARG A 80 5.79 17.55 -2.35
N LEU A 81 5.69 16.51 -1.56
CA LEU A 81 5.59 15.13 -1.98
C LEU A 81 4.41 14.46 -1.29
N TRP A 82 3.51 13.87 -2.05
CA TRP A 82 2.50 13.01 -1.45
C TRP A 82 3.15 11.78 -0.83
N ILE A 83 2.62 11.31 0.30
CA ILE A 83 3.15 10.13 1.00
C ILE A 83 2.01 9.17 1.33
N THR A 84 2.18 7.88 1.00
CA THR A 84 1.40 6.78 1.59
C THR A 84 2.29 5.96 2.50
N CYS A 85 1.77 5.56 3.67
CA CYS A 85 2.56 4.87 4.68
C CYS A 85 1.69 3.96 5.54
N GLY A 86 2.14 2.73 5.78
CA GLY A 86 1.54 1.84 6.76
C GLY A 86 1.94 2.23 8.19
N VAL A 87 0.94 2.42 9.06
CA VAL A 87 1.09 2.81 10.46
C VAL A 87 0.28 1.91 11.38
N ILE A 88 0.61 1.91 12.67
CA ILE A 88 -0.15 1.23 13.71
C ILE A 88 -1.00 2.28 14.42
N GLU A 89 -2.30 2.27 14.13
CA GLU A 89 -3.23 3.25 14.66
C GLU A 89 -3.84 2.76 15.98
N GLN A 90 -3.48 3.41 17.10
CA GLN A 90 -4.08 3.16 18.40
C GLN A 90 -5.27 4.08 18.64
N THR A 91 -6.36 3.50 19.12
CA THR A 91 -7.54 4.22 19.58
C THR A 91 -7.81 3.87 21.04
N PRO A 92 -8.49 4.74 21.82
CA PRO A 92 -8.64 4.56 23.27
C PRO A 92 -9.64 3.47 23.67
N ASP A 93 -10.45 2.97 22.76
CA ASP A 93 -11.59 2.09 23.02
C ASP A 93 -11.27 0.59 23.03
N ASP A 94 -10.11 0.17 22.52
CA ASP A 94 -9.67 -1.24 22.49
C ASP A 94 -8.12 -1.29 22.58
N PRO A 95 -7.54 -2.23 23.34
CA PRO A 95 -6.09 -2.40 23.40
C PRO A 95 -5.46 -2.83 22.06
N ARG A 96 -6.22 -3.52 21.19
CA ARG A 96 -5.74 -3.88 19.87
C ARG A 96 -5.82 -2.68 18.92
N PRO A 97 -4.71 -2.28 18.30
CA PRO A 97 -4.69 -1.20 17.31
C PRO A 97 -5.32 -1.62 15.99
N TYR A 98 -5.36 -0.71 15.03
CA TYR A 98 -5.60 -0.99 13.62
C TYR A 98 -4.29 -0.99 12.84
N ASN A 99 -4.21 -1.88 11.86
CA ASN A 99 -3.25 -1.81 10.77
C ASN A 99 -3.80 -0.82 9.74
N THR A 100 -3.20 0.36 9.67
CA THR A 100 -3.75 1.49 8.89
C THR A 100 -2.75 1.99 7.87
N THR A 101 -3.19 2.24 6.64
CA THR A 101 -2.42 3.00 5.66
C THR A 101 -2.95 4.43 5.60
N VAL A 102 -2.07 5.41 5.77
CA VAL A 102 -2.39 6.84 5.66
C VAL A 102 -1.98 7.39 4.29
N VAL A 103 -2.73 8.40 3.82
CA VAL A 103 -2.38 9.20 2.64
C VAL A 103 -2.26 10.66 3.06
N ILE A 104 -1.11 11.25 2.80
CA ILE A 104 -0.76 12.62 3.17
C ILE A 104 -0.48 13.41 1.90
N SER A 105 -1.08 14.60 1.76
CA SER A 105 -0.87 15.49 0.61
C SER A 105 0.49 16.16 0.67
N ASP A 106 0.91 16.76 -0.44
CA ASP A 106 2.11 17.60 -0.55
C ASP A 106 2.07 18.90 0.28
N GLN A 107 0.91 19.19 0.90
CA GLN A 107 0.75 20.27 1.88
C GLN A 107 0.85 19.75 3.33
N GLY A 108 1.11 18.46 3.54
CA GLY A 108 1.15 17.85 4.86
C GLY A 108 -0.21 17.59 5.49
N GLU A 109 -1.28 17.54 4.70
CA GLU A 109 -2.62 17.21 5.18
C GLU A 109 -2.86 15.70 5.15
N LEU A 110 -3.37 15.12 6.22
CA LEU A 110 -3.88 13.76 6.23
C LEU A 110 -5.22 13.73 5.46
N VAL A 111 -5.16 13.35 4.19
CA VAL A 111 -6.34 13.41 3.28
C VAL A 111 -7.16 12.15 3.29
N ALA A 112 -6.57 11.01 3.64
CA ALA A 112 -7.28 9.73 3.78
C ALA A 112 -6.53 8.77 4.70
N SER A 113 -7.27 7.82 5.24
CA SER A 113 -6.73 6.64 5.92
C SER A 113 -7.57 5.42 5.59
N HIS A 114 -6.92 4.25 5.56
CA HIS A 114 -7.60 2.96 5.39
C HIS A 114 -7.14 1.98 6.46
N ARG A 115 -8.07 1.58 7.32
CA ARG A 115 -7.89 0.50 8.29
C ARG A 115 -8.10 -0.83 7.56
N LYS A 116 -7.09 -1.69 7.55
CA LYS A 116 -7.15 -3.02 6.92
C LYS A 116 -8.40 -3.76 7.37
N CYS A 117 -9.26 -4.13 6.43
CA CYS A 117 -10.53 -4.81 6.71
C CYS A 117 -10.42 -6.34 6.61
N GLN A 118 -9.48 -6.86 5.82
CA GLN A 118 -9.23 -8.30 5.70
C GLN A 118 -7.92 -8.65 6.40
N LEU A 119 -8.02 -9.08 7.66
CA LEU A 119 -6.86 -9.47 8.45
C LEU A 119 -6.28 -10.80 7.98
N TYR A 120 -4.97 -10.97 8.14
CA TYR A 120 -4.24 -12.17 7.70
C TYR A 120 -4.40 -13.31 8.72
N ASP A 121 -5.56 -13.96 8.71
CA ASP A 121 -5.83 -15.16 9.52
C ASP A 121 -5.66 -16.40 8.63
N ALA A 122 -4.40 -16.77 8.38
CA ALA A 122 -4.05 -17.87 7.51
C ALA A 122 -2.65 -18.43 7.79
N PHE A 123 -2.40 -19.68 7.36
CA PHE A 123 -1.10 -20.33 7.49
C PHE A 123 -0.57 -20.37 8.94
N SER A 124 -1.45 -20.69 9.90
CA SER A 124 -1.15 -20.75 11.33
C SER A 124 -0.69 -19.41 11.94
N TYR A 125 -1.10 -18.30 11.36
CA TYR A 125 -0.98 -16.96 11.91
C TYR A 125 -2.35 -16.29 11.94
N HIS A 126 -2.67 -15.62 13.05
CA HIS A 126 -3.93 -14.92 13.27
C HIS A 126 -3.63 -13.43 13.56
N GLU A 127 -3.70 -12.60 12.51
CA GLU A 127 -3.52 -11.15 12.67
C GLU A 127 -4.60 -10.55 13.58
N SER A 128 -5.80 -11.15 13.60
CA SER A 128 -6.90 -10.77 14.48
C SER A 128 -6.61 -10.90 15.98
N ASP A 129 -5.60 -11.68 16.38
CA ASP A 129 -5.12 -11.73 17.75
C ASP A 129 -4.45 -10.41 18.17
N HIS A 130 -3.90 -9.67 17.22
CA HIS A 130 -3.07 -8.50 17.44
C HIS A 130 -3.74 -7.20 17.02
N PHE A 131 -4.67 -7.25 16.05
CA PHE A 131 -5.31 -6.09 15.43
C PHE A 131 -6.83 -6.23 15.41
N ARG A 132 -7.51 -5.09 15.32
CA ARG A 132 -8.92 -5.02 14.97
C ARG A 132 -9.10 -4.86 13.46
N PRO A 133 -10.12 -5.46 12.84
CA PRO A 133 -10.45 -5.22 11.44
C PRO A 133 -11.07 -3.83 11.25
N GLY A 134 -10.74 -3.18 10.13
CA GLY A 134 -11.48 -2.03 9.65
C GLY A 134 -12.90 -2.41 9.24
N MET A 135 -13.83 -1.47 9.34
CA MET A 135 -15.27 -1.70 9.08
C MET A 135 -15.72 -1.24 7.68
N SER A 136 -14.80 -0.71 6.89
CA SER A 136 -15.10 -0.21 5.54
C SER A 136 -13.91 -0.41 4.62
N ARG A 137 -14.21 -0.70 3.34
CA ARG A 137 -13.19 -0.67 2.30
C ARG A 137 -12.73 0.76 2.00
N PHE A 138 -11.62 0.89 1.34
CA PHE A 138 -11.14 2.18 0.87
C PHE A 138 -12.00 2.69 -0.30
N THR A 139 -12.39 3.96 -0.25
CA THR A 139 -13.00 4.69 -1.36
C THR A 139 -11.88 5.48 -2.06
N PRO A 140 -11.72 5.32 -3.39
CA PRO A 140 -10.67 6.02 -4.11
C PRO A 140 -10.72 7.53 -3.96
N ILE A 141 -9.55 8.16 -3.88
CA ILE A 141 -9.41 9.59 -3.73
C ILE A 141 -8.81 10.24 -4.98
N GLN A 142 -9.27 11.45 -5.29
CA GLN A 142 -8.72 12.26 -6.37
C GLN A 142 -7.45 12.96 -5.91
N THR A 143 -6.42 12.94 -6.76
CA THR A 143 -5.18 13.68 -6.55
C THR A 143 -4.81 14.47 -7.81
N PRO A 144 -3.89 15.43 -7.76
CA PRO A 144 -3.45 16.15 -8.95
C PRO A 144 -2.85 15.26 -10.05
N PHE A 145 -2.41 14.05 -9.70
CA PHE A 145 -1.73 13.12 -10.62
C PHE A 145 -2.54 11.85 -10.92
N GLY A 146 -3.80 11.75 -10.46
CA GLY A 146 -4.72 10.65 -10.77
C GLY A 146 -5.50 10.16 -9.56
N THR A 147 -6.41 9.22 -9.78
CA THR A 147 -7.27 8.64 -8.74
C THR A 147 -6.60 7.45 -8.08
N LEU A 148 -6.39 7.53 -6.77
CA LEU A 148 -5.70 6.52 -5.99
C LEU A 148 -6.69 5.58 -5.28
N GLY A 149 -6.48 4.28 -5.42
CA GLY A 149 -7.04 3.25 -4.57
C GLY A 149 -5.96 2.66 -3.64
N LEU A 150 -6.38 2.07 -2.51
CA LEU A 150 -5.49 1.43 -1.54
C LEU A 150 -5.90 -0.02 -1.27
N ILE A 151 -4.90 -0.87 -1.12
CA ILE A 151 -5.01 -2.27 -0.73
C ILE A 151 -3.89 -2.55 0.28
N VAL A 152 -4.19 -3.21 1.39
CA VAL A 152 -3.19 -3.53 2.41
C VAL A 152 -2.90 -5.04 2.43
N CYS A 153 -1.75 -5.42 1.89
CA CYS A 153 -1.13 -6.75 1.98
C CYS A 153 -2.11 -7.91 1.67
N TYR A 154 -2.65 -8.56 2.69
CA TYR A 154 -3.55 -9.72 2.54
C TYR A 154 -4.82 -9.39 1.75
N GLU A 155 -5.28 -8.14 1.79
CA GLU A 155 -6.42 -7.65 1.00
C GLU A 155 -6.21 -7.84 -0.51
N LEU A 156 -4.97 -7.93 -0.98
CA LEU A 156 -4.64 -8.24 -2.37
C LEU A 156 -5.24 -9.57 -2.86
N ARG A 157 -5.58 -10.49 -1.95
CA ARG A 157 -6.20 -11.78 -2.28
C ARG A 157 -7.70 -11.67 -2.56
N TYR A 158 -8.31 -10.53 -2.25
CA TYR A 158 -9.75 -10.27 -2.43
C TYR A 158 -9.97 -9.39 -3.67
N PRO A 159 -10.25 -10.01 -4.85
CA PRO A 159 -10.39 -9.26 -6.09
C PRO A 159 -11.53 -8.24 -6.05
N GLU A 160 -12.52 -8.46 -5.18
CA GLU A 160 -13.65 -7.56 -4.97
C GLU A 160 -13.21 -6.16 -4.54
N LEU A 161 -12.20 -6.06 -3.66
CA LEU A 161 -11.70 -4.77 -3.18
C LEU A 161 -11.06 -3.95 -4.30
N ALA A 162 -10.26 -4.60 -5.15
CA ALA A 162 -9.66 -3.97 -6.32
C ALA A 162 -10.73 -3.59 -7.35
N ARG A 163 -11.66 -4.51 -7.61
CA ARG A 163 -12.75 -4.30 -8.59
C ARG A 163 -13.64 -3.12 -8.23
N LEU A 164 -14.07 -3.03 -6.97
CA LEU A 164 -14.92 -1.93 -6.50
C LEU A 164 -14.20 -0.59 -6.64
N GLN A 165 -12.93 -0.51 -6.27
CA GLN A 165 -12.16 0.71 -6.43
C GLN A 165 -11.96 1.09 -7.91
N ALA A 166 -11.73 0.12 -8.80
CA ALA A 166 -11.63 0.38 -10.23
C ALA A 166 -12.94 0.88 -10.85
N ILE A 167 -14.09 0.33 -10.41
CA ILE A 167 -15.44 0.79 -10.81
C ILE A 167 -15.65 2.25 -10.36
N GLU A 168 -15.15 2.61 -9.20
CA GLU A 168 -15.21 3.96 -8.63
C GLU A 168 -14.15 4.91 -9.20
N GLY A 169 -13.40 4.45 -10.21
CA GLY A 169 -12.53 5.30 -11.01
C GLY A 169 -11.05 5.24 -10.63
N ALA A 170 -10.61 4.31 -9.77
CA ALA A 170 -9.19 4.16 -9.47
C ALA A 170 -8.37 3.96 -10.75
N GLU A 171 -7.34 4.78 -10.90
CA GLU A 171 -6.34 4.72 -11.95
C GLU A 171 -5.08 3.98 -11.47
N PHE A 172 -4.81 4.10 -10.17
CA PHE A 172 -3.71 3.47 -9.47
C PHE A 172 -4.25 2.69 -8.28
N LEU A 173 -3.88 1.41 -8.17
CA LEU A 173 -4.08 0.61 -6.96
C LEU A 173 -2.72 0.50 -6.25
N LEU A 174 -2.61 1.19 -5.12
CA LEU A 174 -1.41 1.18 -4.29
C LEU A 174 -1.53 0.06 -3.27
N VAL A 175 -0.59 -0.89 -3.31
CA VAL A 175 -0.57 -2.04 -2.42
C VAL A 175 0.59 -1.88 -1.43
N THR A 176 0.27 -1.57 -0.17
CA THR A 176 1.27 -1.53 0.91
C THR A 176 1.34 -2.90 1.59
N ALA A 177 2.52 -3.49 1.73
CA ALA A 177 2.64 -4.85 2.21
C ALA A 177 3.85 -5.11 3.11
N ALA A 178 3.68 -6.10 3.99
CA ALA A 178 4.71 -6.85 4.67
C ALA A 178 4.58 -8.33 4.27
N PHE A 179 4.69 -8.58 2.96
CA PHE A 179 4.43 -9.90 2.37
C PHE A 179 5.54 -10.87 2.73
N VAL A 180 5.17 -11.92 3.47
CA VAL A 180 6.13 -12.84 4.08
C VAL A 180 6.80 -13.76 3.06
N CYS A 181 8.05 -14.16 3.32
CA CYS A 181 8.74 -15.23 2.61
C CYS A 181 8.05 -16.58 2.77
N GLY A 182 8.26 -17.49 1.82
CA GLY A 182 7.76 -18.85 1.88
C GLY A 182 7.63 -19.51 0.52
N LYS A 183 7.27 -20.79 0.52
CA LYS A 183 7.08 -21.55 -0.73
C LYS A 183 6.00 -20.89 -1.58
N GLN A 184 6.31 -20.62 -2.85
CA GLN A 184 5.44 -19.97 -3.83
C GLN A 184 4.99 -18.54 -3.48
N LYS A 185 5.55 -17.91 -2.44
CA LYS A 185 5.11 -16.55 -2.02
C LYS A 185 5.47 -15.50 -3.07
N ALA A 186 6.65 -15.55 -3.67
CA ALA A 186 7.05 -14.69 -4.77
C ALA A 186 6.08 -14.82 -5.96
N GLN A 187 5.85 -16.05 -6.42
CA GLN A 187 4.89 -16.32 -7.49
C GLN A 187 3.48 -15.76 -7.17
N GLN A 188 2.99 -15.97 -5.94
CA GLN A 188 1.68 -15.46 -5.52
C GLN A 188 1.63 -13.93 -5.53
N TRP A 189 2.70 -13.26 -5.06
CA TRP A 189 2.82 -11.82 -5.04
C TRP A 189 2.70 -11.22 -6.44
N HIS A 190 3.55 -11.67 -7.36
CA HIS A 190 3.55 -11.18 -8.73
C HIS A 190 2.27 -11.53 -9.48
N THR A 191 1.76 -12.76 -9.33
CA THR A 191 0.50 -13.18 -9.97
C THR A 191 -0.67 -12.32 -9.52
N LEU A 192 -0.78 -12.04 -8.22
CA LEU A 192 -1.89 -11.24 -7.69
C LEU A 192 -1.82 -9.79 -8.14
N LEU A 193 -0.65 -9.16 -8.09
CA LEU A 193 -0.48 -7.78 -8.57
C LEU A 193 -0.80 -7.65 -10.07
N ALA A 194 -0.24 -8.53 -10.90
CA ALA A 194 -0.51 -8.54 -12.34
C ALA A 194 -2.00 -8.79 -12.65
N ALA A 195 -2.64 -9.74 -11.94
CA ALA A 195 -4.07 -10.01 -12.10
C ALA A 195 -4.91 -8.76 -11.78
N ARG A 196 -4.61 -8.06 -10.67
CA ARG A 196 -5.33 -6.81 -10.32
C ARG A 196 -5.17 -5.74 -11.38
N ALA A 197 -4.01 -5.66 -12.05
CA ALA A 197 -3.81 -4.72 -13.16
C ALA A 197 -4.66 -5.10 -14.38
N VAL A 198 -4.53 -6.32 -14.87
CA VAL A 198 -5.22 -6.79 -16.09
C VAL A 198 -6.73 -6.77 -15.95
N GLU A 199 -7.27 -7.32 -14.87
CA GLU A 199 -8.72 -7.44 -14.67
C GLU A 199 -9.42 -6.10 -14.46
N ASN A 200 -8.68 -5.03 -14.11
CA ASN A 200 -9.22 -3.71 -13.80
C ASN A 200 -8.77 -2.61 -14.77
N GLY A 201 -7.79 -2.90 -15.64
CA GLY A 201 -7.23 -1.93 -16.57
C GLY A 201 -6.70 -0.68 -15.86
N CYS A 202 -5.88 -0.86 -14.80
CA CYS A 202 -5.29 0.20 -14.00
C CYS A 202 -3.84 -0.14 -13.64
N PHE A 203 -3.04 0.85 -13.26
CA PHE A 203 -1.72 0.60 -12.69
C PHE A 203 -1.83 -0.04 -11.32
N VAL A 204 -0.99 -1.04 -11.04
CA VAL A 204 -0.89 -1.66 -9.72
C VAL A 204 0.54 -1.58 -9.22
N LEU A 205 0.73 -0.97 -8.04
CA LEU A 205 2.05 -0.72 -7.47
C LEU A 205 2.14 -1.39 -6.10
N GLY A 206 2.96 -2.43 -5.99
CA GLY A 206 3.21 -3.15 -4.75
C GLY A 206 4.47 -2.62 -4.06
N CYS A 207 4.33 -2.06 -2.88
CA CYS A 207 5.42 -1.62 -2.01
C CYS A 207 5.53 -2.57 -0.83
N ASN A 208 6.62 -3.32 -0.76
CA ASN A 208 6.82 -4.37 0.24
C ASN A 208 8.04 -4.10 1.12
N HIS A 209 8.03 -4.67 2.33
CA HIS A 209 9.24 -4.78 3.13
C HIS A 209 10.20 -5.82 2.56
N VAL A 210 11.49 -5.60 2.83
CA VAL A 210 12.54 -6.59 2.56
C VAL A 210 13.28 -6.90 3.86
N LYS A 211 13.24 -8.17 4.29
CA LYS A 211 14.01 -8.67 5.42
C LYS A 211 14.31 -10.14 5.17
N PRO A 212 15.57 -10.55 5.07
CA PRO A 212 15.93 -11.93 4.75
C PRO A 212 15.16 -12.94 5.60
N LYS A 213 14.56 -13.94 4.95
CA LYS A 213 13.76 -15.02 5.56
C LYS A 213 12.45 -14.57 6.25
N VAL A 214 12.14 -13.28 6.28
CA VAL A 214 10.91 -12.73 6.89
C VAL A 214 10.01 -12.12 5.83
N PHE A 215 10.48 -11.09 5.15
CA PHE A 215 9.73 -10.38 4.11
C PHE A 215 10.38 -10.54 2.75
N LEU A 216 9.54 -10.71 1.74
CA LEU A 216 9.92 -11.09 0.40
C LEU A 216 10.82 -10.04 -0.29
N GLY A 217 10.59 -8.75 -0.06
CA GLY A 217 11.06 -7.73 -0.99
C GLY A 217 10.25 -7.75 -2.26
N GLU A 218 10.92 -7.69 -3.40
CA GLU A 218 10.31 -7.80 -4.74
C GLU A 218 9.14 -6.81 -4.95
N SER A 219 9.28 -5.59 -4.39
CA SER A 219 8.33 -4.50 -4.68
C SER A 219 8.23 -4.32 -6.19
N SER A 220 7.02 -4.22 -6.73
CA SER A 220 6.82 -4.31 -8.19
C SER A 220 5.70 -3.40 -8.66
N ALA A 221 5.78 -2.96 -9.92
CA ALA A 221 4.74 -2.18 -10.57
C ALA A 221 4.32 -2.82 -11.89
N TYR A 222 3.01 -2.78 -12.15
CA TYR A 222 2.37 -3.35 -13.32
C TYR A 222 1.55 -2.30 -14.05
N ALA A 223 1.69 -2.28 -15.39
CA ALA A 223 0.87 -1.47 -16.28
C ALA A 223 -0.56 -2.01 -16.38
N PRO A 224 -1.52 -1.23 -16.90
CA PRO A 224 -2.92 -1.64 -17.02
C PRO A 224 -3.17 -2.92 -17.83
N ASP A 225 -2.25 -3.29 -18.70
CA ASP A 225 -2.26 -4.53 -19.49
C ASP A 225 -1.59 -5.72 -18.78
N GLY A 226 -1.10 -5.51 -17.56
CA GLY A 226 -0.41 -6.51 -16.74
C GLY A 226 1.09 -6.64 -17.00
N GLN A 227 1.67 -5.83 -17.89
CA GLN A 227 3.11 -5.84 -18.12
C GLN A 227 3.84 -5.33 -16.86
N THR A 228 4.90 -6.05 -16.44
CA THR A 228 5.79 -5.58 -15.39
C THR A 228 6.59 -4.37 -15.88
N ILE A 229 6.48 -3.24 -15.20
CA ILE A 229 7.17 -1.99 -15.54
C ILE A 229 8.27 -1.62 -14.53
N MET A 230 8.29 -2.26 -13.37
CA MET A 230 9.34 -2.12 -12.36
C MET A 230 9.32 -3.33 -11.43
N GLU A 231 10.49 -3.78 -11.01
CA GLU A 231 10.67 -4.81 -9.99
C GLU A 231 11.95 -4.53 -9.20
N CYS A 232 11.84 -4.53 -7.87
CA CYS A 232 12.96 -4.43 -6.95
C CYS A 232 13.58 -5.82 -6.69
N GLY A 233 14.83 -5.82 -6.26
CA GLY A 233 15.51 -7.04 -5.80
C GLY A 233 15.18 -7.42 -4.36
N ASP A 234 16.13 -8.05 -3.69
CA ASP A 234 16.06 -8.55 -2.32
C ASP A 234 16.79 -7.65 -1.30
N THR A 235 17.05 -6.41 -1.67
CA THR A 235 17.73 -5.40 -0.83
C THR A 235 16.87 -4.15 -0.63
N PRO A 236 17.12 -3.37 0.44
CA PRO A 236 16.46 -2.07 0.60
C PRO A 236 16.87 -1.10 -0.52
N GLU A 237 15.88 -0.55 -1.23
CA GLU A 237 16.10 0.39 -2.33
C GLU A 237 14.90 1.30 -2.57
N LEU A 238 15.11 2.40 -3.30
CA LEU A 238 14.04 3.27 -3.78
C LEU A 238 14.06 3.32 -5.31
N MET A 239 12.97 2.86 -5.91
CA MET A 239 12.74 2.91 -7.35
C MET A 239 11.66 3.94 -7.68
N VAL A 240 11.81 4.63 -8.80
CA VAL A 240 10.78 5.54 -9.33
C VAL A 240 10.25 4.96 -10.63
N VAL A 241 8.96 4.72 -10.66
CA VAL A 241 8.24 4.29 -11.86
C VAL A 241 7.52 5.47 -12.49
N THR A 242 7.58 5.56 -13.81
CA THR A 242 6.83 6.54 -14.61
C THR A 242 5.63 5.84 -15.24
N CYS A 243 4.43 6.30 -14.92
CA CYS A 243 3.16 5.74 -15.38
C CYS A 243 2.54 6.70 -16.40
N ASP A 244 2.46 6.28 -17.66
CA ASP A 244 1.71 7.01 -18.69
C ASP A 244 0.22 6.71 -18.56
N ARG A 245 -0.54 7.65 -17.99
CA ARG A 245 -1.98 7.50 -17.75
C ARG A 245 -2.82 7.29 -19.02
N SER A 246 -2.30 7.63 -20.18
CA SER A 246 -3.02 7.38 -21.44
C SER A 246 -3.24 5.88 -21.70
N GLN A 247 -2.36 5.02 -21.18
CA GLN A 247 -2.48 3.57 -21.28
C GLN A 247 -3.76 3.03 -20.63
N ILE A 248 -4.24 3.66 -19.55
CA ILE A 248 -5.49 3.25 -18.88
C ILE A 248 -6.67 3.34 -19.85
N GLY A 249 -6.79 4.49 -20.53
CA GLY A 249 -7.87 4.70 -21.53
C GLY A 249 -7.76 3.70 -22.67
N ALA A 250 -6.57 3.53 -23.24
CA ALA A 250 -6.32 2.61 -24.35
C ALA A 250 -6.66 1.15 -24.00
N VAL A 251 -6.22 0.68 -22.82
CA VAL A 251 -6.51 -0.69 -22.35
C VAL A 251 -8.00 -0.87 -22.06
N ARG A 252 -8.66 0.07 -21.38
CA ARG A 252 -10.10 0.00 -21.07
C ARG A 252 -10.99 0.14 -22.32
N GLU A 253 -10.49 0.73 -23.38
CA GLU A 253 -11.18 0.77 -24.67
C GLU A 253 -11.05 -0.56 -25.43
N SER A 254 -9.84 -1.10 -25.52
CA SER A 254 -9.58 -2.38 -26.21
C SER A 254 -10.16 -3.59 -25.48
N CYS A 255 -10.20 -3.56 -24.14
CA CYS A 255 -10.76 -4.61 -23.30
C CYS A 255 -11.68 -4.00 -22.22
N PRO A 256 -12.94 -3.70 -22.55
CA PRO A 256 -13.85 -2.91 -21.70
C PRO A 256 -14.50 -3.71 -20.58
N VAL A 257 -13.72 -4.49 -19.83
CA VAL A 257 -14.19 -5.42 -18.78
C VAL A 257 -15.05 -4.75 -17.71
N LEU A 258 -14.76 -3.50 -17.35
CA LEU A 258 -15.53 -2.77 -16.34
C LEU A 258 -16.93 -2.43 -16.83
N ARG A 259 -17.09 -2.07 -18.13
CA ARG A 259 -18.37 -1.73 -18.75
C ARG A 259 -19.21 -2.95 -19.12
N GLN A 260 -18.56 -4.11 -19.34
CA GLN A 260 -19.23 -5.35 -19.75
C GLN A 260 -19.67 -6.22 -18.57
N ARG A 261 -19.55 -5.73 -17.34
CA ARG A 261 -20.00 -6.46 -16.15
C ARG A 261 -21.52 -6.71 -16.23
N ARG A 262 -21.90 -7.92 -15.88
CA ARG A 262 -23.28 -8.38 -15.83
C ARG A 262 -23.85 -8.18 -14.43
N GLU A 263 -24.23 -6.94 -14.11
CA GLU A 263 -24.80 -6.57 -12.80
C GLU A 263 -26.15 -7.23 -12.53
N ASP A 264 -26.80 -7.72 -13.58
CA ASP A 264 -28.01 -8.54 -13.52
C ASP A 264 -27.74 -9.98 -13.05
N LEU A 265 -26.50 -10.50 -13.19
CA LEU A 265 -26.13 -11.85 -12.78
C LEU A 265 -25.42 -11.90 -11.42
N TYR A 266 -24.72 -10.85 -11.06
CA TYR A 266 -23.97 -10.75 -9.80
C TYR A 266 -23.84 -9.30 -9.35
N SER A 267 -23.85 -9.08 -8.06
CA SER A 267 -23.70 -7.75 -7.45
C SER A 267 -22.55 -7.76 -6.46
N LEU A 268 -21.67 -6.76 -6.57
CA LEU A 268 -20.68 -6.43 -5.55
C LEU A 268 -21.32 -5.38 -4.64
N LYS A 269 -21.74 -5.77 -3.43
CA LYS A 269 -22.41 -4.90 -2.47
C LYS A 269 -21.44 -4.40 -1.42
#